data_18821fcc7d8faf1bb35a540945108166
#
_entry.id   18821fcc7d8faf1bb35a540945108166
#
_cell.length_a   1.000
_cell.length_b   1.000
_cell.length_c   1.000
_cell.angle_alpha   90.00
_cell.angle_beta   90.00
_cell.angle_gamma   90.00
#
_symmetry.space_group_name_H-M   'P 1'
#
loop_
_entity.id
_entity.type
_entity.pdbx_description
1 polymer ?
#
loop_
_entity_poly.entity_id
_entity_poly.type
_entity_poly.pdbx_seq_one_letter_code
_entity_poly.pdbx_strand_id
1 'polypeptide(L)'
;MEVELRKSEVPALAELKDLCRHECTAERCADAVREFGWSLEHVPEDMKTPEMCRRALAASAELGYGHLALLHHIPFAEVCMEAIRDWYGEGRADLYEVASAIRPEVFDGKMADFLVAEDGRCLSLLLVHLQTPERAAKAVEVSGASALLSDRVKPGLKTPELWRKCAEHNWMSFVMIPWRERSLEACLTAYLNYPRMIHAHPHVVPPVDSYYNVYSLCRLMEQMTGEKFTCGQMADFYGGKRMAVKCIEVPDGFLKDREVTFDWQKETFRIAPLSQRQEQRQQEQQEPERNDAPKRRNGMKI
;
A
#
# COMPACT_ATOMS: atom_id res chain seq x y z
N MET A 1 -29.78 38.25 -6.05
CA MET A 1 -30.56 37.77 -4.90
C MET A 1 -30.40 36.24 -4.91
N GLU A 2 -29.49 35.73 -4.12
CA GLU A 2 -29.29 34.27 -3.98
C GLU A 2 -30.46 33.73 -3.17
N VAL A 3 -31.18 32.78 -3.72
CA VAL A 3 -32.26 32.06 -3.03
C VAL A 3 -31.70 30.71 -2.59
N GLU A 4 -31.37 30.56 -1.32
CA GLU A 4 -31.08 29.28 -0.73
C GLU A 4 -32.39 28.48 -0.56
N LEU A 5 -32.62 27.49 -1.42
CA LEU A 5 -33.71 26.52 -1.25
C LEU A 5 -33.22 25.38 -0.37
N ARG A 6 -33.97 25.07 0.70
CA ARG A 6 -33.72 23.83 1.46
C ARG A 6 -34.11 22.64 0.62
N LYS A 7 -33.38 21.53 0.76
CA LYS A 7 -33.65 20.23 0.09
C LYS A 7 -35.15 19.83 0.18
N SER A 8 -35.81 20.15 1.31
CA SER A 8 -37.22 19.86 1.55
C SER A 8 -38.21 20.77 0.79
N GLU A 9 -37.72 21.83 0.19
CA GLU A 9 -38.54 22.84 -0.51
C GLU A 9 -38.55 22.66 -2.02
N VAL A 10 -37.81 21.62 -2.53
CA VAL A 10 -37.76 21.31 -3.95
C VAL A 10 -39.00 20.52 -4.34
N PRO A 11 -39.87 21.03 -5.26
CA PRO A 11 -41.13 20.38 -5.61
C PRO A 11 -40.98 18.94 -6.08
N ALA A 12 -39.99 18.64 -6.94
CA ALA A 12 -39.73 17.31 -7.46
C ALA A 12 -39.38 16.29 -6.33
N LEU A 13 -38.69 16.75 -5.27
CA LEU A 13 -38.36 15.90 -4.12
C LEU A 13 -39.58 15.63 -3.23
N ALA A 14 -40.45 16.63 -3.05
CA ALA A 14 -41.71 16.48 -2.31
C ALA A 14 -42.65 15.51 -3.04
N GLU A 15 -42.77 15.67 -4.36
CA GLU A 15 -43.57 14.78 -5.21
C GLU A 15 -43.04 13.34 -5.18
N LEU A 16 -41.73 13.13 -5.27
CA LEU A 16 -41.15 11.79 -5.20
C LEU A 16 -41.38 11.13 -3.83
N LYS A 17 -41.28 11.88 -2.73
CA LYS A 17 -41.56 11.37 -1.37
C LYS A 17 -43.02 10.92 -1.22
N ASP A 18 -43.94 11.60 -1.86
CA ASP A 18 -45.35 11.24 -1.84
C ASP A 18 -45.63 10.04 -2.77
N LEU A 19 -44.97 9.96 -3.94
CA LEU A 19 -45.04 8.84 -4.88
C LEU A 19 -44.47 7.53 -4.29
N CYS A 20 -43.41 7.58 -3.54
CA CYS A 20 -42.85 6.40 -2.84
C CYS A 20 -43.83 5.77 -1.84
N ARG A 21 -44.88 6.49 -1.47
CA ARG A 21 -45.95 5.96 -0.58
C ARG A 21 -47.08 5.27 -1.30
N HIS A 22 -47.34 5.56 -2.59
CA HIS A 22 -48.53 5.09 -3.26
C HIS A 22 -48.37 4.45 -4.65
N GLU A 23 -47.58 4.97 -5.56
CA GLU A 23 -47.38 4.42 -6.90
C GLU A 23 -46.11 4.95 -7.58
N CYS A 24 -44.94 4.42 -7.22
CA CYS A 24 -43.69 4.79 -7.88
C CYS A 24 -43.54 4.03 -9.22
N THR A 25 -43.51 4.75 -10.33
CA THR A 25 -43.16 4.18 -11.63
C THR A 25 -41.77 4.59 -12.04
N ALA A 26 -41.06 3.73 -12.81
CA ALA A 26 -39.70 4.03 -13.27
C ALA A 26 -39.62 5.34 -14.07
N GLU A 27 -40.68 5.68 -14.84
CA GLU A 27 -40.77 6.90 -15.64
C GLU A 27 -40.84 8.15 -14.76
N ARG A 28 -41.69 8.15 -13.74
CA ARG A 28 -41.79 9.27 -12.77
C ARG A 28 -40.51 9.46 -11.97
N CYS A 29 -39.85 8.37 -11.56
CA CYS A 29 -38.54 8.42 -10.91
C CYS A 29 -37.49 9.08 -11.83
N ALA A 30 -37.48 8.69 -13.11
CA ALA A 30 -36.56 9.25 -14.10
C ALA A 30 -36.79 10.75 -14.34
N ASP A 31 -38.07 11.19 -14.39
CA ASP A 31 -38.42 12.58 -14.55
C ASP A 31 -38.01 13.41 -13.34
N ALA A 32 -38.31 12.95 -12.13
CA ALA A 32 -37.90 13.62 -10.90
C ALA A 32 -36.37 13.74 -10.77
N VAL A 33 -35.63 12.70 -11.16
CA VAL A 33 -34.14 12.73 -11.16
C VAL A 33 -33.61 13.71 -12.23
N ARG A 34 -34.30 13.84 -13.37
CA ARG A 34 -33.95 14.80 -14.43
C ARG A 34 -34.12 16.25 -13.97
N GLU A 35 -35.18 16.53 -13.23
CA GLU A 35 -35.41 17.87 -12.68
C GLU A 35 -34.46 18.17 -11.53
N PHE A 36 -34.23 17.20 -10.66
CA PHE A 36 -33.42 17.37 -9.48
C PHE A 36 -32.65 16.09 -9.14
N GLY A 37 -31.35 16.05 -9.44
CA GLY A 37 -30.49 14.86 -9.28
C GLY A 37 -30.55 14.22 -7.89
N TRP A 38 -30.74 15.00 -6.82
CA TRP A 38 -30.89 14.50 -5.46
C TRP A 38 -32.13 13.61 -5.23
N SER A 39 -33.11 13.66 -6.12
CA SER A 39 -34.26 12.75 -6.10
C SER A 39 -33.82 11.29 -6.16
N LEU A 40 -32.62 10.98 -6.65
CA LEU A 40 -32.05 9.64 -6.68
C LEU A 40 -31.99 8.96 -5.30
N GLU A 41 -31.84 9.74 -4.22
CA GLU A 41 -31.86 9.22 -2.83
C GLU A 41 -33.16 8.48 -2.51
N HIS A 42 -34.29 8.89 -3.12
CA HIS A 42 -35.62 8.37 -2.85
C HIS A 42 -36.09 7.33 -3.86
N VAL A 43 -35.33 7.12 -4.94
CA VAL A 43 -35.64 6.08 -5.93
C VAL A 43 -35.37 4.69 -5.31
N PRO A 44 -36.31 3.74 -5.38
CA PRO A 44 -36.06 2.36 -4.97
C PRO A 44 -34.89 1.74 -5.71
N GLU A 45 -34.09 0.91 -5.02
CA GLU A 45 -32.85 0.34 -5.58
C GLU A 45 -33.11 -0.47 -6.87
N ASP A 46 -34.21 -1.22 -6.91
CA ASP A 46 -34.61 -2.04 -8.06
C ASP A 46 -35.09 -1.22 -9.27
N MET A 47 -35.40 0.04 -9.09
CA MET A 47 -35.79 0.99 -10.16
C MET A 47 -34.63 1.85 -10.65
N LYS A 48 -33.50 1.86 -9.95
CA LYS A 48 -32.32 2.60 -10.38
C LYS A 48 -31.70 1.96 -11.63
N THR A 49 -31.34 2.79 -12.58
CA THR A 49 -30.59 2.38 -13.78
C THR A 49 -29.28 3.15 -13.87
N PRO A 50 -28.23 2.61 -14.52
CA PRO A 50 -26.99 3.34 -14.74
C PRO A 50 -27.19 4.71 -15.39
N GLU A 51 -28.08 4.78 -16.38
CA GLU A 51 -28.40 6.01 -17.09
C GLU A 51 -29.07 7.05 -16.18
N MET A 52 -30.01 6.63 -15.32
CA MET A 52 -30.63 7.49 -14.32
C MET A 52 -29.58 8.05 -13.33
N CYS A 53 -28.63 7.22 -12.90
CA CYS A 53 -27.57 7.65 -12.00
C CYS A 53 -26.61 8.65 -12.66
N ARG A 54 -26.23 8.45 -13.94
CA ARG A 54 -25.43 9.42 -14.69
C ARG A 54 -26.13 10.77 -14.81
N ARG A 55 -27.41 10.77 -15.10
CA ARG A 55 -28.22 11.99 -15.18
C ARG A 55 -28.31 12.71 -13.83
N ALA A 56 -28.46 11.95 -12.74
CA ALA A 56 -28.46 12.51 -11.39
C ALA A 56 -27.16 13.27 -11.08
N LEU A 57 -26.02 12.65 -11.42
CA LEU A 57 -24.71 13.27 -11.24
C LEU A 57 -24.56 14.52 -12.10
N ALA A 58 -24.95 14.47 -13.37
CA ALA A 58 -24.87 15.62 -14.27
C ALA A 58 -25.77 16.78 -13.80
N ALA A 59 -27.02 16.53 -13.45
CA ALA A 59 -27.95 17.56 -12.96
C ALA A 59 -27.47 18.19 -11.64
N SER A 60 -26.83 17.39 -10.75
CA SER A 60 -26.27 17.92 -9.50
C SER A 60 -25.01 18.74 -9.72
N ALA A 61 -24.21 18.41 -10.74
CA ALA A 61 -23.02 19.16 -11.13
C ALA A 61 -23.37 20.59 -11.59
N GLU A 62 -24.42 20.72 -12.38
CA GLU A 62 -24.89 22.02 -12.87
C GLU A 62 -25.38 22.95 -11.74
N LEU A 63 -25.93 22.38 -10.67
CA LEU A 63 -26.45 23.13 -9.52
C LEU A 63 -25.40 23.47 -8.44
N GLY A 64 -24.16 22.96 -8.56
CA GLY A 64 -23.08 23.24 -7.61
C GLY A 64 -23.24 22.58 -6.23
N TYR A 65 -24.21 21.69 -6.04
CA TYR A 65 -24.44 21.00 -4.77
C TYR A 65 -23.58 19.74 -4.65
N GLY A 66 -23.09 19.47 -3.45
CA GLY A 66 -22.17 18.38 -3.06
C GLY A 66 -22.38 17.02 -3.72
N HIS A 67 -21.94 16.88 -4.96
CA HIS A 67 -22.12 15.70 -5.83
C HIS A 67 -21.59 14.42 -5.20
N LEU A 68 -20.57 14.53 -4.33
CA LEU A 68 -19.98 13.38 -3.66
C LEU A 68 -21.00 12.56 -2.87
N ALA A 69 -21.91 13.25 -2.16
CA ALA A 69 -22.91 12.54 -1.37
C ALA A 69 -23.90 11.71 -2.20
N LEU A 70 -24.10 12.07 -3.49
CA LEU A 70 -24.92 11.25 -4.40
C LEU A 70 -24.33 9.89 -4.71
N LEU A 71 -22.99 9.76 -4.68
CA LEU A 71 -22.32 8.49 -4.93
C LEU A 71 -22.78 7.39 -3.95
N HIS A 72 -23.18 7.77 -2.74
CA HIS A 72 -23.74 6.84 -1.77
C HIS A 72 -25.03 6.16 -2.25
N HIS A 73 -25.76 6.79 -3.14
CA HIS A 73 -27.05 6.30 -3.63
C HIS A 73 -26.93 5.55 -4.97
N ILE A 74 -25.72 5.40 -5.52
CA ILE A 74 -25.44 4.74 -6.80
C ILE A 74 -25.01 3.29 -6.57
N PRO A 75 -25.78 2.29 -7.04
CA PRO A 75 -25.44 0.87 -6.87
C PRO A 75 -24.58 0.29 -8.00
N PHE A 76 -24.11 1.10 -8.95
CA PHE A 76 -23.43 0.66 -10.17
C PHE A 76 -21.95 1.04 -10.14
N ALA A 77 -21.08 0.01 -10.10
CA ALA A 77 -19.61 0.19 -10.05
C ALA A 77 -19.08 0.99 -11.26
N GLU A 78 -19.61 0.74 -12.46
CA GLU A 78 -19.19 1.46 -13.67
C GLU A 78 -19.48 2.96 -13.60
N VAL A 79 -20.66 3.35 -13.07
CA VAL A 79 -21.03 4.77 -12.91
C VAL A 79 -20.15 5.46 -11.86
N CYS A 80 -19.87 4.77 -10.75
CA CYS A 80 -18.98 5.27 -9.73
C CYS A 80 -17.54 5.43 -10.28
N MET A 81 -17.06 4.49 -11.11
CA MET A 81 -15.75 4.60 -11.74
C MET A 81 -15.66 5.74 -12.76
N GLU A 82 -16.73 6.00 -13.51
CA GLU A 82 -16.80 7.18 -14.38
C GLU A 82 -16.68 8.45 -13.57
N ALA A 83 -17.45 8.59 -12.49
CA ALA A 83 -17.41 9.77 -11.60
C ALA A 83 -16.02 9.96 -10.94
N ILE A 84 -15.37 8.88 -10.52
CA ILE A 84 -14.00 8.94 -9.98
C ILE A 84 -13.04 9.51 -11.03
N ARG A 85 -13.08 9.00 -12.26
CA ARG A 85 -12.19 9.46 -13.34
C ARG A 85 -12.39 10.93 -13.66
N ASP A 86 -13.64 11.38 -13.71
CA ASP A 86 -13.97 12.75 -14.02
C ASP A 86 -13.52 13.71 -12.90
N TRP A 87 -13.77 13.39 -11.66
CA TRP A 87 -13.47 14.32 -10.55
C TRP A 87 -12.03 14.27 -10.07
N TYR A 88 -11.47 13.07 -9.93
CA TYR A 88 -10.07 12.92 -9.57
C TYR A 88 -9.15 13.27 -10.76
N GLY A 89 -9.46 12.79 -11.97
CA GLY A 89 -8.67 13.06 -13.17
C GLY A 89 -8.59 14.53 -13.54
N GLU A 90 -9.63 15.31 -13.22
CA GLU A 90 -9.65 16.77 -13.40
C GLU A 90 -9.09 17.55 -12.19
N GLY A 91 -8.62 16.83 -11.15
CA GLY A 91 -8.07 17.45 -9.94
C GLY A 91 -9.10 18.22 -9.08
N ARG A 92 -10.39 17.88 -9.21
CA ARG A 92 -11.49 18.53 -8.49
C ARG A 92 -11.63 18.04 -7.05
N ALA A 93 -11.21 16.81 -6.76
CA ALA A 93 -11.29 16.22 -5.44
C ALA A 93 -10.16 15.23 -5.18
N ASP A 94 -9.84 14.98 -3.90
CA ASP A 94 -8.94 13.91 -3.47
C ASP A 94 -9.59 12.53 -3.70
N LEU A 95 -8.82 11.57 -4.23
CA LEU A 95 -9.36 10.26 -4.57
C LEU A 95 -9.98 9.54 -3.38
N TYR A 96 -9.33 9.62 -2.21
CA TYR A 96 -9.84 9.00 -0.99
C TYR A 96 -11.18 9.60 -0.58
N GLU A 97 -11.34 10.92 -0.75
CA GLU A 97 -12.59 11.63 -0.46
C GLU A 97 -13.72 11.13 -1.38
N VAL A 98 -13.47 11.09 -2.70
CA VAL A 98 -14.45 10.58 -3.68
C VAL A 98 -14.82 9.13 -3.39
N ALA A 99 -13.81 8.26 -3.20
CA ALA A 99 -14.03 6.85 -2.93
C ALA A 99 -14.79 6.62 -1.61
N SER A 100 -14.55 7.44 -0.57
CA SER A 100 -15.22 7.34 0.73
C SER A 100 -16.72 7.65 0.67
N ALA A 101 -17.16 8.36 -0.35
CA ALA A 101 -18.58 8.65 -0.60
C ALA A 101 -19.34 7.49 -1.25
N ILE A 102 -18.64 6.50 -1.80
CA ILE A 102 -19.22 5.31 -2.44
C ILE A 102 -19.50 4.25 -1.37
N ARG A 103 -20.63 3.55 -1.48
CA ARG A 103 -20.93 2.41 -0.60
C ARG A 103 -19.90 1.29 -0.83
N PRO A 104 -19.33 0.70 0.23
CA PRO A 104 -18.30 -0.34 0.09
C PRO A 104 -18.77 -1.58 -0.71
N GLU A 105 -20.06 -1.88 -0.70
CA GLU A 105 -20.67 -3.00 -1.42
C GLU A 105 -20.60 -2.84 -2.94
N VAL A 106 -20.42 -1.62 -3.43
CA VAL A 106 -20.31 -1.31 -4.87
C VAL A 106 -18.91 -1.61 -5.39
N PHE A 107 -17.90 -1.69 -4.51
CA PHE A 107 -16.53 -1.96 -4.93
C PHE A 107 -16.39 -3.40 -5.46
N ASP A 108 -16.04 -3.52 -6.72
CA ASP A 108 -15.58 -4.76 -7.33
C ASP A 108 -14.04 -4.87 -7.31
N GLY A 109 -13.52 -6.01 -7.80
CA GLY A 109 -12.09 -6.25 -7.84
C GLY A 109 -11.32 -5.24 -8.70
N LYS A 110 -11.89 -4.80 -9.83
CA LYS A 110 -11.24 -3.84 -10.74
C LYS A 110 -11.17 -2.44 -10.14
N MET A 111 -12.26 -2.00 -9.52
CA MET A 111 -12.31 -0.73 -8.81
C MET A 111 -11.34 -0.74 -7.63
N ALA A 112 -11.30 -1.83 -6.86
CA ALA A 112 -10.39 -1.98 -5.74
C ALA A 112 -8.91 -1.89 -6.18
N ASP A 113 -8.55 -2.55 -7.28
CA ASP A 113 -7.20 -2.50 -7.84
C ASP A 113 -6.82 -1.09 -8.29
N PHE A 114 -7.72 -0.39 -8.98
CA PHE A 114 -7.52 0.99 -9.41
C PHE A 114 -7.34 1.93 -8.21
N LEU A 115 -8.27 1.90 -7.26
CA LEU A 115 -8.24 2.80 -6.10
C LEU A 115 -6.94 2.65 -5.29
N VAL A 116 -6.53 1.41 -5.03
CA VAL A 116 -5.31 1.13 -4.26
C VAL A 116 -4.04 1.49 -5.04
N ALA A 117 -4.05 1.36 -6.37
CA ALA A 117 -2.91 1.72 -7.22
C ALA A 117 -2.68 3.23 -7.29
N GLU A 118 -3.73 4.03 -7.18
CA GLU A 118 -3.65 5.49 -7.22
C GLU A 118 -3.46 6.10 -5.81
N ASP A 119 -4.17 5.57 -4.81
CA ASP A 119 -4.06 6.00 -3.41
C ASP A 119 -4.19 4.80 -2.45
N GLY A 120 -3.08 4.42 -1.83
CA GLY A 120 -3.04 3.30 -0.89
C GLY A 120 -3.96 3.45 0.33
N ARG A 121 -4.36 4.67 0.72
CA ARG A 121 -5.31 4.92 1.80
C ARG A 121 -6.68 4.28 1.51
N CYS A 122 -7.03 4.14 0.23
CA CYS A 122 -8.26 3.51 -0.22
C CYS A 122 -8.39 2.03 0.18
N LEU A 123 -7.29 1.36 0.55
CA LEU A 123 -7.35 0.00 1.10
C LEU A 123 -8.32 -0.09 2.29
N SER A 124 -8.41 0.94 3.11
CA SER A 124 -9.28 1.01 4.28
C SER A 124 -10.77 1.15 3.96
N LEU A 125 -11.12 1.51 2.74
CA LEU A 125 -12.49 1.65 2.26
C LEU A 125 -13.06 0.34 1.73
N LEU A 126 -12.18 -0.62 1.38
CA LEU A 126 -12.56 -1.90 0.79
C LEU A 126 -13.19 -2.84 1.83
N LEU A 127 -14.17 -3.63 1.40
CA LEU A 127 -14.68 -4.75 2.18
C LEU A 127 -13.57 -5.76 2.49
N VAL A 128 -13.67 -6.45 3.60
CA VAL A 128 -12.64 -7.37 4.11
C VAL A 128 -12.19 -8.42 3.09
N HIS A 129 -13.10 -8.94 2.26
CA HIS A 129 -12.77 -9.93 1.23
C HIS A 129 -11.98 -9.35 0.04
N LEU A 130 -12.08 -8.03 -0.20
CA LEU A 130 -11.31 -7.32 -1.21
C LEU A 130 -9.93 -6.85 -0.71
N GLN A 131 -9.70 -6.87 0.60
CA GLN A 131 -8.40 -6.55 1.19
C GLN A 131 -7.47 -7.79 1.12
N THR A 132 -6.71 -7.89 0.04
CA THR A 132 -5.76 -9.00 -0.16
C THR A 132 -4.32 -8.58 0.19
N PRO A 133 -3.39 -9.56 0.42
CA PRO A 133 -1.97 -9.25 0.64
C PRO A 133 -1.34 -8.46 -0.50
N GLU A 134 -1.71 -8.75 -1.75
CA GLU A 134 -1.19 -8.08 -2.94
C GLU A 134 -1.62 -6.61 -2.97
N ARG A 135 -2.89 -6.33 -2.67
CA ARG A 135 -3.41 -4.96 -2.56
C ARG A 135 -2.78 -4.21 -1.39
N ALA A 136 -2.58 -4.87 -0.26
CA ALA A 136 -1.90 -4.26 0.89
C ALA A 136 -0.45 -3.90 0.56
N ALA A 137 0.27 -4.77 -0.16
CA ALA A 137 1.63 -4.49 -0.61
C ALA A 137 1.67 -3.31 -1.59
N LYS A 138 0.73 -3.25 -2.55
CA LYS A 138 0.61 -2.13 -3.48
C LYS A 138 0.23 -0.83 -2.77
N ALA A 139 -0.68 -0.88 -1.81
CA ALA A 139 -1.08 0.27 -1.00
C ALA A 139 0.10 0.88 -0.24
N VAL A 140 0.96 0.04 0.35
CA VAL A 140 2.19 0.49 1.04
C VAL A 140 3.20 1.08 0.06
N GLU A 141 3.36 0.49 -1.12
CA GLU A 141 4.23 1.03 -2.18
C GLU A 141 3.83 2.47 -2.56
N VAL A 142 2.52 2.75 -2.67
CA VAL A 142 1.99 4.06 -3.08
C VAL A 142 1.95 5.07 -1.94
N SER A 143 1.46 4.68 -0.77
CA SER A 143 1.13 5.60 0.32
C SER A 143 1.87 5.32 1.64
N GLY A 144 2.80 4.36 1.65
CA GLY A 144 3.57 4.02 2.84
C GLY A 144 2.70 3.60 4.02
N ALA A 145 3.05 4.04 5.23
CA ALA A 145 2.35 3.66 6.46
C ALA A 145 0.89 4.13 6.51
N SER A 146 0.54 5.23 5.85
CA SER A 146 -0.84 5.75 5.85
C SER A 146 -1.85 4.74 5.30
N ALA A 147 -1.41 3.83 4.44
CA ALA A 147 -2.23 2.75 3.91
C ALA A 147 -2.70 1.74 4.98
N LEU A 148 -1.93 1.56 6.06
CA LEU A 148 -2.16 0.54 7.08
C LEU A 148 -2.71 1.08 8.41
N LEU A 149 -2.73 2.40 8.62
CA LEU A 149 -3.06 2.98 9.92
C LEU A 149 -4.53 2.82 10.32
N SER A 150 -5.43 2.74 9.36
CA SER A 150 -6.86 2.61 9.65
C SER A 150 -7.20 1.29 10.35
N ASP A 151 -8.07 1.35 11.36
CA ASP A 151 -8.61 0.15 12.03
C ASP A 151 -9.49 -0.71 11.11
N ARG A 152 -9.95 -0.15 9.99
CA ARG A 152 -10.71 -0.88 8.96
C ARG A 152 -9.82 -1.80 8.11
N VAL A 153 -8.52 -1.61 8.12
CA VAL A 153 -7.59 -2.53 7.45
C VAL A 153 -7.45 -3.81 8.27
N LYS A 154 -7.69 -4.94 7.61
CA LYS A 154 -7.64 -6.29 8.21
C LYS A 154 -6.34 -6.50 9.00
N PRO A 155 -6.41 -6.86 10.29
CA PRO A 155 -5.21 -6.99 11.13
C PRO A 155 -4.15 -7.95 10.56
N GLY A 156 -4.56 -9.06 9.93
CA GLY A 156 -3.65 -10.02 9.31
C GLY A 156 -2.83 -9.50 8.13
N LEU A 157 -3.17 -8.31 7.60
CA LEU A 157 -2.38 -7.63 6.57
C LEU A 157 -1.30 -6.71 7.16
N LYS A 158 -1.39 -6.34 8.43
CA LYS A 158 -0.42 -5.48 9.11
C LYS A 158 0.81 -6.29 9.56
N THR A 159 1.54 -6.83 8.60
CA THR A 159 2.68 -7.71 8.88
C THR A 159 3.97 -6.94 9.15
N PRO A 160 4.93 -7.51 9.91
CA PRO A 160 6.25 -6.90 10.12
C PRO A 160 6.97 -6.55 8.80
N GLU A 161 6.79 -7.36 7.76
CA GLU A 161 7.37 -7.11 6.44
C GLU A 161 6.77 -5.86 5.78
N LEU A 162 5.45 -5.67 5.84
CA LEU A 162 4.82 -4.46 5.31
C LEU A 162 5.22 -3.22 6.11
N TRP A 163 5.34 -3.30 7.43
CA TRP A 163 5.87 -2.20 8.23
C TRP A 163 7.32 -1.86 7.88
N ARG A 164 8.15 -2.85 7.57
CA ARG A 164 9.50 -2.61 7.04
C ARG A 164 9.47 -1.85 5.71
N LYS A 165 8.62 -2.27 4.78
CA LYS A 165 8.42 -1.54 3.50
C LYS A 165 7.93 -0.10 3.71
N CYS A 166 7.09 0.15 4.72
CA CYS A 166 6.73 1.51 5.12
C CYS A 166 7.96 2.33 5.53
N ALA A 167 8.90 1.73 6.27
CA ALA A 167 10.15 2.39 6.65
C ALA A 167 11.09 2.64 5.45
N GLU A 168 10.99 1.85 4.39
CA GLU A 168 11.72 2.07 3.13
C GLU A 168 11.13 3.21 2.30
N HIS A 169 9.81 3.40 2.37
CA HIS A 169 9.08 4.35 1.53
C HIS A 169 9.57 5.80 1.73
N ASN A 170 9.51 6.32 2.94
CA ASN A 170 10.08 7.62 3.32
C ASN A 170 10.11 7.80 4.84
N TRP A 171 10.82 8.86 5.31
CA TRP A 171 10.93 9.20 6.72
C TRP A 171 9.57 9.38 7.41
N MET A 172 8.64 10.11 6.80
CA MET A 172 7.33 10.36 7.38
C MET A 172 6.53 9.06 7.54
N SER A 173 6.63 8.17 6.56
CA SER A 173 6.03 6.84 6.63
C SER A 173 6.59 6.04 7.81
N PHE A 174 7.91 6.07 8.05
CA PHE A 174 8.51 5.44 9.24
C PHE A 174 7.97 6.03 10.54
N VAL A 175 7.90 7.36 10.65
CA VAL A 175 7.39 8.05 11.85
C VAL A 175 5.93 7.68 12.14
N MET A 176 5.13 7.44 11.11
CA MET A 176 3.73 7.05 11.23
C MET A 176 3.52 5.60 11.66
N ILE A 177 4.53 4.72 11.56
CA ILE A 177 4.40 3.34 12.04
C ILE A 177 4.08 3.35 13.54
N PRO A 178 3.01 2.67 14.00
CA PRO A 178 2.71 2.57 15.42
C PRO A 178 3.89 1.99 16.20
N TRP A 179 4.18 2.55 17.37
CA TRP A 179 5.36 2.19 18.17
C TRP A 179 5.52 0.67 18.40
N ARG A 180 4.42 -0.01 18.66
CA ARG A 180 4.41 -1.47 18.90
C ARG A 180 4.71 -2.30 17.65
N GLU A 181 4.52 -1.70 16.48
CA GLU A 181 4.74 -2.34 15.17
C GLU A 181 6.13 -2.03 14.59
N ARG A 182 6.91 -1.17 15.25
CA ARG A 182 8.30 -0.86 14.85
C ARG A 182 9.21 -2.02 15.20
N SER A 183 9.30 -2.99 14.29
CA SER A 183 10.24 -4.09 14.41
C SER A 183 11.69 -3.59 14.36
N LEU A 184 12.62 -4.41 14.87
CA LEU A 184 14.06 -4.16 14.75
C LEU A 184 14.46 -3.86 13.30
N GLU A 185 13.95 -4.65 12.37
CA GLU A 185 14.24 -4.52 10.94
C GLU A 185 13.73 -3.20 10.36
N ALA A 186 12.51 -2.75 10.71
CA ALA A 186 11.99 -1.46 10.29
C ALA A 186 12.84 -0.30 10.83
N CYS A 187 13.29 -0.38 12.09
CA CYS A 187 14.15 0.63 12.71
C CYS A 187 15.54 0.67 12.05
N LEU A 188 16.14 -0.48 11.76
CA LEU A 188 17.41 -0.55 11.02
C LEU A 188 17.29 0.02 9.62
N THR A 189 16.21 -0.28 8.92
CA THR A 189 15.92 0.29 7.62
C THR A 189 15.87 1.81 7.68
N ALA A 190 15.19 2.37 8.69
CA ALA A 190 15.14 3.80 8.90
C ALA A 190 16.52 4.40 9.25
N TYR A 191 17.33 3.71 10.07
CA TYR A 191 18.69 4.15 10.37
C TYR A 191 19.58 4.22 9.13
N LEU A 192 19.49 3.23 8.25
CA LEU A 192 20.31 3.19 7.04
C LEU A 192 19.86 4.22 6.00
N ASN A 193 18.56 4.42 5.86
CA ASN A 193 18.00 5.31 4.85
C ASN A 193 17.97 6.78 5.30
N TYR A 194 17.76 7.04 6.61
CA TYR A 194 17.50 8.39 7.15
C TYR A 194 18.37 8.73 8.38
N PRO A 195 19.69 8.49 8.37
CA PRO A 195 20.54 8.66 9.56
C PRO A 195 20.46 10.07 10.14
N ARG A 196 20.44 11.11 9.29
CA ARG A 196 20.36 12.51 9.74
C ARG A 196 19.07 12.81 10.49
N MET A 197 17.94 12.25 10.02
CA MET A 197 16.63 12.46 10.66
C MET A 197 16.55 11.77 12.00
N ILE A 198 17.12 10.57 12.14
CA ILE A 198 17.18 9.85 13.41
C ILE A 198 18.04 10.58 14.41
N HIS A 199 19.21 11.09 14.02
CA HIS A 199 20.04 11.90 14.89
C HIS A 199 19.36 13.19 15.36
N ALA A 200 18.54 13.81 14.50
CA ALA A 200 17.76 15.00 14.86
C ALA A 200 16.55 14.68 15.77
N HIS A 201 16.02 13.47 15.68
CA HIS A 201 14.79 13.03 16.37
C HIS A 201 14.97 11.66 17.05
N PRO A 202 15.89 11.51 18.02
CA PRO A 202 16.20 10.22 18.63
C PRO A 202 15.01 9.57 19.36
N HIS A 203 14.03 10.36 19.79
CA HIS A 203 12.82 9.89 20.46
C HIS A 203 11.86 9.10 19.53
N VAL A 204 12.06 9.17 18.24
CA VAL A 204 11.22 8.46 17.24
C VAL A 204 11.62 6.99 17.13
N VAL A 205 12.74 6.61 17.67
CA VAL A 205 13.23 5.22 17.69
C VAL A 205 13.12 4.67 19.10
N PRO A 206 12.72 3.38 19.27
CA PRO A 206 12.75 2.75 20.61
C PRO A 206 14.12 2.86 21.28
N PRO A 207 14.22 2.73 22.63
CA PRO A 207 15.45 3.04 23.39
C PRO A 207 16.70 2.49 22.75
N VAL A 208 17.67 3.38 22.63
CA VAL A 208 18.80 3.44 21.71
C VAL A 208 19.82 2.30 21.84
N ASP A 209 19.90 1.60 22.94
CA ASP A 209 21.01 0.68 23.20
C ASP A 209 21.09 -0.47 22.18
N SER A 210 19.95 -1.01 21.76
CA SER A 210 19.94 -2.12 20.80
C SER A 210 20.20 -1.65 19.36
N TYR A 211 19.66 -0.49 18.95
CA TYR A 211 19.72 -0.05 17.55
C TYR A 211 21.03 0.65 17.20
N TYR A 212 21.55 1.42 18.13
CA TYR A 212 22.89 2.03 17.97
C TYR A 212 23.95 0.94 17.83
N ASN A 213 23.85 -0.10 18.63
CA ASN A 213 24.76 -1.25 18.57
C ASN A 213 24.67 -1.99 17.24
N VAL A 214 23.47 -2.20 16.71
CA VAL A 214 23.28 -2.83 15.40
C VAL A 214 23.78 -1.96 14.26
N TYR A 215 23.52 -0.65 14.30
CA TYR A 215 24.04 0.27 13.30
C TYR A 215 25.58 0.35 13.35
N SER A 216 26.15 0.44 14.55
CA SER A 216 27.60 0.47 14.74
C SER A 216 28.24 -0.84 14.27
N LEU A 217 27.60 -1.99 14.56
CA LEU A 217 28.03 -3.29 14.09
C LEU A 217 27.94 -3.41 12.56
N CYS A 218 26.88 -2.89 11.94
CA CYS A 218 26.75 -2.83 10.49
C CYS A 218 27.89 -2.06 9.85
N ARG A 219 28.20 -0.86 10.37
CA ARG A 219 29.31 -0.03 9.88
C ARG A 219 30.67 -0.70 10.07
N LEU A 220 30.86 -1.36 11.20
CA LEU A 220 32.08 -2.10 11.47
C LEU A 220 32.24 -3.27 10.50
N MET A 221 31.18 -4.04 10.25
CA MET A 221 31.18 -5.12 9.26
C MET A 221 31.45 -4.62 7.84
N GLU A 222 30.83 -3.52 7.42
CA GLU A 222 31.11 -2.88 6.13
C GLU A 222 32.58 -2.45 6.01
N GLN A 223 33.17 -1.90 7.07
CA GLN A 223 34.58 -1.51 7.09
C GLN A 223 35.52 -2.71 7.02
N MET A 224 35.23 -3.77 7.79
CA MET A 224 36.08 -4.96 7.83
C MET A 224 36.00 -5.81 6.55
N THR A 225 34.88 -5.80 5.86
CA THR A 225 34.64 -6.67 4.68
C THR A 225 34.71 -5.94 3.36
N GLY A 226 34.47 -4.64 3.35
CA GLY A 226 34.25 -3.84 2.12
C GLY A 226 32.91 -4.14 1.44
N GLU A 227 32.06 -4.97 2.04
CA GLU A 227 30.76 -5.37 1.50
C GLU A 227 29.64 -4.54 2.13
N LYS A 228 28.55 -4.32 1.39
CA LYS A 228 27.32 -3.72 1.90
C LYS A 228 26.33 -4.82 2.24
N PHE A 229 25.67 -4.68 3.39
CA PHE A 229 24.70 -5.65 3.88
C PHE A 229 23.28 -5.06 3.87
N THR A 230 22.31 -5.90 3.56
CA THR A 230 20.90 -5.55 3.67
C THR A 230 20.47 -5.50 5.15
N CYS A 231 19.38 -4.76 5.43
CA CYS A 231 18.82 -4.71 6.78
C CYS A 231 18.46 -6.08 7.32
N GLY A 232 17.91 -6.98 6.48
CA GLY A 232 17.61 -8.37 6.85
C GLY A 232 18.85 -9.17 7.23
N GLN A 233 19.92 -9.06 6.46
CA GLN A 233 21.19 -9.71 6.79
C GLN A 233 21.75 -9.21 8.13
N MET A 234 21.68 -7.91 8.39
CA MET A 234 22.16 -7.34 9.64
C MET A 234 21.27 -7.70 10.83
N ALA A 235 19.95 -7.76 10.66
CA ALA A 235 19.04 -8.23 11.71
C ALA A 235 19.29 -9.70 12.06
N ASP A 236 19.52 -10.56 11.06
CA ASP A 236 19.89 -11.94 11.23
C ASP A 236 21.22 -12.11 11.94
N PHE A 237 22.21 -11.32 11.55
CA PHE A 237 23.53 -11.31 12.17
C PHE A 237 23.47 -10.83 13.63
N TYR A 238 22.72 -9.77 13.89
CA TYR A 238 22.43 -9.30 15.25
C TYR A 238 21.71 -10.38 16.09
N GLY A 239 20.81 -11.12 15.48
CA GLY A 239 20.13 -12.27 16.09
C GLY A 239 21.03 -13.50 16.31
N GLY A 240 22.33 -13.39 16.03
CA GLY A 240 23.31 -14.48 16.24
C GLY A 240 23.40 -15.49 15.09
N LYS A 241 22.74 -15.23 13.93
CA LYS A 241 22.92 -16.05 12.74
C LYS A 241 24.29 -15.82 12.12
N ARG A 242 24.78 -16.85 11.45
CA ARG A 242 26.05 -16.79 10.72
C ARG A 242 25.90 -16.00 9.44
N MET A 243 26.87 -15.13 9.17
CA MET A 243 26.93 -14.35 7.92
C MET A 243 28.14 -14.78 7.10
N ALA A 244 27.93 -15.18 5.86
CA ALA A 244 28.99 -15.47 4.91
C ALA A 244 29.56 -14.18 4.32
N VAL A 245 30.87 -14.04 4.31
CA VAL A 245 31.60 -12.89 3.75
C VAL A 245 32.72 -13.39 2.82
N LYS A 246 32.93 -12.68 1.70
CA LYS A 246 33.98 -13.04 0.73
C LYS A 246 35.37 -12.74 1.23
N CYS A 247 35.52 -11.64 1.96
CA CYS A 247 36.79 -11.21 2.52
C CYS A 247 36.52 -10.45 3.82
N ILE A 248 37.36 -10.67 4.80
CA ILE A 248 37.31 -9.91 6.07
C ILE A 248 38.72 -9.53 6.50
N GLU A 249 38.90 -8.25 6.84
CA GLU A 249 40.15 -7.73 7.39
C GLU A 249 40.26 -8.10 8.86
N VAL A 250 41.41 -8.62 9.24
CA VAL A 250 41.80 -8.95 10.61
C VAL A 250 43.17 -8.36 10.87
N PRO A 251 43.62 -8.20 12.15
CA PRO A 251 44.91 -7.58 12.46
C PRO A 251 46.12 -8.16 11.72
N ASP A 252 46.05 -9.48 11.41
CA ASP A 252 47.14 -10.19 10.75
C ASP A 252 46.97 -10.28 9.21
N GLY A 253 46.00 -9.53 8.61
CA GLY A 253 45.79 -9.49 7.17
C GLY A 253 44.33 -9.79 6.77
N PHE A 254 44.15 -10.40 5.59
CA PHE A 254 42.81 -10.68 5.04
C PHE A 254 42.50 -12.19 5.02
N LEU A 255 41.30 -12.55 5.48
CA LEU A 255 40.78 -13.91 5.42
C LEU A 255 39.67 -13.96 4.36
N LYS A 256 39.78 -14.91 3.42
CA LYS A 256 38.77 -15.10 2.34
C LYS A 256 37.78 -16.21 2.72
N ASP A 257 36.57 -16.07 2.20
CA ASP A 257 35.49 -17.08 2.27
C ASP A 257 35.27 -17.58 3.70
N ARG A 258 34.71 -16.67 4.52
CA ARG A 258 34.52 -16.91 5.97
C ARG A 258 33.03 -16.81 6.35
N GLU A 259 32.69 -17.53 7.40
CA GLU A 259 31.48 -17.33 8.20
C GLU A 259 31.80 -16.48 9.42
N VAL A 260 31.04 -15.45 9.65
CA VAL A 260 31.18 -14.55 10.80
C VAL A 260 29.93 -14.62 11.68
N THR A 261 30.14 -14.70 12.99
CA THR A 261 29.11 -14.51 14.02
C THR A 261 29.59 -13.50 15.03
N PHE A 262 28.68 -12.81 15.70
CA PHE A 262 29.02 -11.87 16.77
C PHE A 262 28.43 -12.35 18.10
N ASP A 263 29.28 -12.41 19.12
CA ASP A 263 28.90 -12.77 20.49
C ASP A 263 28.76 -11.48 21.32
N TRP A 264 27.52 -11.11 21.59
CA TRP A 264 27.19 -9.86 22.33
C TRP A 264 27.65 -9.85 23.79
N GLN A 265 27.74 -11.02 24.43
CA GLN A 265 28.17 -11.10 25.82
C GLN A 265 29.66 -10.85 25.95
N LYS A 266 30.41 -11.22 24.93
CA LYS A 266 31.89 -11.08 24.90
C LYS A 266 32.36 -9.93 24.02
N GLU A 267 31.42 -9.30 23.27
CA GLU A 267 31.74 -8.27 22.26
C GLU A 267 32.81 -8.73 21.25
N THR A 268 32.72 -9.99 20.82
CA THR A 268 33.74 -10.61 19.95
C THR A 268 33.16 -11.22 18.70
N PHE A 269 33.92 -11.05 17.59
CA PHE A 269 33.64 -11.78 16.35
C PHE A 269 34.22 -13.20 16.41
N ARG A 270 33.42 -14.18 15.99
CA ARG A 270 33.92 -15.51 15.69
C ARG A 270 33.95 -15.68 14.18
N ILE A 271 35.14 -15.94 13.65
CA ILE A 271 35.39 -16.09 12.21
C ILE A 271 35.80 -17.53 11.95
N ALA A 272 35.03 -18.27 11.15
CA ALA A 272 35.26 -19.66 10.80
C ALA A 272 35.35 -19.82 9.27
N PRO A 273 36.03 -20.86 8.77
CA PRO A 273 35.96 -21.23 7.36
C PRO A 273 34.51 -21.49 6.92
N LEU A 274 34.16 -21.15 5.68
CA LEU A 274 32.85 -21.51 5.10
C LEU A 274 32.71 -23.02 5.09
N SER A 275 31.56 -23.55 5.53
CA SER A 275 31.31 -24.99 5.46
C SER A 275 31.15 -25.39 4.00
N GLN A 276 31.74 -26.54 3.62
CA GLN A 276 31.76 -27.05 2.22
C GLN A 276 30.38 -27.14 1.55
N ARG A 277 29.30 -27.23 2.32
CA ARG A 277 27.91 -27.20 1.82
C ARG A 277 27.46 -25.80 1.35
N GLN A 278 28.06 -24.77 1.86
CA GLN A 278 27.75 -23.38 1.44
C GLN A 278 28.64 -22.95 0.29
N GLU A 279 29.87 -23.48 0.17
CA GLU A 279 30.73 -23.27 -0.99
C GLU A 279 30.07 -23.77 -2.28
N GLN A 280 29.43 -24.97 -2.22
CA GLN A 280 28.70 -25.52 -3.36
C GLN A 280 27.52 -24.65 -3.78
N ARG A 281 26.72 -24.12 -2.84
CA ARG A 281 25.60 -23.23 -3.15
C ARG A 281 26.03 -21.87 -3.72
N GLN A 282 27.15 -21.33 -3.30
CA GLN A 282 27.70 -20.08 -3.84
C GLN A 282 28.29 -20.27 -5.23
N GLN A 283 28.90 -21.41 -5.53
CA GLN A 283 29.40 -21.76 -6.86
C GLN A 283 28.24 -21.97 -7.84
N GLU A 284 27.16 -22.64 -7.46
CA GLU A 284 25.95 -22.82 -8.26
C GLU A 284 25.25 -21.48 -8.61
N GLN A 285 25.31 -20.47 -7.73
CA GLN A 285 24.73 -19.13 -7.97
C GLN A 285 25.64 -18.21 -8.81
N GLN A 286 26.92 -18.55 -8.98
CA GLN A 286 27.88 -17.76 -9.75
C GLN A 286 28.17 -18.34 -11.15
N GLU A 287 27.68 -19.52 -11.50
CA GLU A 287 27.73 -20.01 -12.87
C GLU A 287 26.73 -19.21 -13.73
N PRO A 288 27.22 -18.41 -14.72
CA PRO A 288 26.32 -17.76 -15.66
C PRO A 288 25.62 -18.87 -16.47
N GLU A 289 24.31 -18.73 -16.69
CA GLU A 289 23.53 -19.57 -17.60
C GLU A 289 24.34 -19.79 -18.89
N ARG A 290 24.90 -20.97 -19.06
CA ARG A 290 25.49 -21.38 -20.33
C ARG A 290 24.35 -21.43 -21.34
N ASN A 291 24.32 -20.45 -22.22
CA ASN A 291 23.50 -20.45 -23.42
C ASN A 291 23.59 -21.80 -24.11
N ASP A 292 22.59 -22.62 -23.98
CA ASP A 292 22.38 -23.79 -24.83
C ASP A 292 22.08 -23.28 -26.24
N ALA A 293 23.13 -23.21 -27.06
CA ALA A 293 22.99 -22.97 -28.48
C ALA A 293 22.20 -24.13 -29.11
N PRO A 294 21.15 -23.88 -29.89
CA PRO A 294 20.34 -24.95 -30.47
C PRO A 294 21.19 -25.81 -31.41
N LYS A 295 21.31 -27.09 -31.13
CA LYS A 295 21.90 -28.10 -31.99
C LYS A 295 21.17 -28.10 -33.33
N ARG A 296 21.86 -27.64 -34.41
CA ARG A 296 21.42 -27.77 -35.78
C ARG A 296 21.18 -29.25 -36.10
N ARG A 297 19.94 -29.64 -36.32
CA ARG A 297 19.59 -30.90 -36.93
C ARG A 297 20.04 -30.89 -38.40
N ASN A 298 21.10 -31.63 -38.71
CA ASN A 298 21.44 -31.99 -40.07
C ASN A 298 20.32 -32.78 -40.70
N GLY A 299 19.74 -32.21 -41.74
CA GLY A 299 18.80 -32.88 -42.60
C GLY A 299 19.49 -34.03 -43.37
N MET A 300 18.87 -35.19 -43.32
CA MET A 300 19.20 -36.29 -44.21
C MET A 300 18.27 -36.22 -45.44
N LYS A 301 18.91 -36.13 -46.61
CA LYS A 301 18.27 -36.29 -47.91
C LYS A 301 17.76 -37.73 -48.06
N ILE A 302 16.55 -37.93 -48.49
CA ILE A 302 16.20 -38.73 -49.68
C ILE A 302 14.90 -38.13 -50.25
#